data_d47c9732a110c6e08268b7b02122ff1f
#
_entry.id   d47c9732a110c6e08268b7b02122ff1f
#
_cell.length_a   1.000
_cell.length_b   1.000
_cell.length_c   1.000
_cell.angle_alpha   90.00
_cell.angle_beta   90.00
_cell.angle_gamma   90.00
#
_symmetry.space_group_name_H-M   'P 1'
#
loop_
_entity.id
_entity.type
_entity.pdbx_description
1 polymer ?
#
loop_
_entity_poly.entity_id
_entity_poly.type
_entity_poly.pdbx_seq_one_letter_code
_entity_poly.pdbx_strand_id
1 'polypeptide(L)'
;MICSSPSKTATKELGKRFQGLLRTAVPLLLRGSLGVTFVWFGALKLAGEPTLPASLIAAIAPFVNPDLSVPLVGAFEIALGAGLIIGRWMPAVLSAAALQLSGTFLVLLLRPDVAFVDGNPLLLSVEGEYVVKNLVLLAATASLALHSLGVPPAEARGLRFAKTPKSQPTEGAA
;
A
#
# COMPACT_ATOMS: atom_id res chain seq x y z
N MET A 1 27.65 41.04 22.95
CA MET A 1 27.37 39.68 22.48
C MET A 1 26.04 39.71 21.73
N ILE A 2 26.08 39.73 20.39
CA ILE A 2 24.89 39.76 19.55
C ILE A 2 24.58 38.31 19.23
N CYS A 3 23.55 37.74 19.89
CA CYS A 3 23.04 36.41 19.59
C CYS A 3 22.28 36.49 18.27
N SER A 4 22.91 36.13 17.18
CA SER A 4 22.29 36.08 15.85
C SER A 4 21.30 34.88 15.85
N SER A 5 20.01 35.19 15.89
CA SER A 5 18.94 34.26 15.66
C SER A 5 19.16 33.57 14.33
N PRO A 6 19.04 32.22 14.25
CA PRO A 6 19.17 31.51 12.97
C PRO A 6 18.12 32.06 12.00
N SER A 7 18.61 32.55 10.85
CA SER A 7 17.78 33.30 9.92
C SER A 7 16.62 32.37 9.44
N LYS A 8 15.39 32.88 9.45
CA LYS A 8 14.17 32.18 8.97
C LYS A 8 14.36 31.55 7.59
N THR A 9 15.34 32.02 6.84
CA THR A 9 15.77 31.52 5.54
C THR A 9 16.46 30.15 5.63
N ALA A 10 17.37 29.96 6.62
CA ALA A 10 18.10 28.71 6.81
C ALA A 10 17.13 27.56 7.21
N THR A 11 16.18 27.86 8.08
CA THR A 11 15.15 26.87 8.49
C THR A 11 14.25 26.48 7.31
N LYS A 12 13.89 27.43 6.45
CA LYS A 12 13.10 27.19 5.23
C LYS A 12 13.84 26.32 4.22
N GLU A 13 15.12 26.57 4.01
CA GLU A 13 15.94 25.79 3.08
C GLU A 13 16.20 24.38 3.59
N LEU A 14 16.43 24.20 4.90
CA LEU A 14 16.53 22.88 5.52
C LEU A 14 15.22 22.08 5.36
N GLY A 15 14.08 22.73 5.58
CA GLY A 15 12.76 22.12 5.39
C GLY A 15 12.52 21.65 3.95
N LYS A 16 12.91 22.46 2.95
CA LYS A 16 12.78 22.08 1.52
C LYS A 16 13.67 20.88 1.17
N ARG A 17 14.91 20.86 1.66
CA ARG A 17 15.84 19.72 1.44
C ARG A 17 15.31 18.45 2.08
N PHE A 18 14.78 18.54 3.31
CA PHE A 18 14.18 17.40 4.00
C PHE A 18 12.93 16.88 3.26
N GLN A 19 12.05 17.77 2.80
CA GLN A 19 10.90 17.40 1.98
C GLN A 19 11.31 16.73 0.65
N GLY A 20 12.37 17.23 0.01
CA GLY A 20 12.93 16.62 -1.20
C GLY A 20 13.43 15.20 -0.96
N LEU A 21 14.17 15.00 0.13
CA LEU A 21 14.64 13.67 0.56
C LEU A 21 13.47 12.70 0.84
N LEU A 22 12.47 13.15 1.59
CA LEU A 22 11.30 12.32 1.90
C LEU A 22 10.52 11.94 0.64
N ARG A 23 10.35 12.84 -0.32
CA ARG A 23 9.65 12.56 -1.58
C ARG A 23 10.29 11.44 -2.39
N THR A 24 11.60 11.28 -2.29
CA THR A 24 12.35 10.23 -3.01
C THR A 24 12.50 8.97 -2.16
N ALA A 25 12.81 9.12 -0.87
CA ALA A 25 13.09 7.99 0.01
C ALA A 25 11.83 7.19 0.37
N VAL A 26 10.70 7.86 0.65
CA VAL A 26 9.47 7.18 1.09
C VAL A 26 8.94 6.17 0.08
N PRO A 27 8.79 6.50 -1.22
CA PRO A 27 8.35 5.52 -2.20
C PRO A 27 9.33 4.35 -2.38
N LEU A 28 10.62 4.62 -2.27
CA LEU A 28 11.64 3.59 -2.38
C LEU A 28 11.59 2.63 -1.18
N LEU A 29 11.46 3.15 0.03
CA LEU A 29 11.30 2.37 1.25
C LEU A 29 10.01 1.55 1.24
N LEU A 30 8.88 2.16 0.87
CA LEU A 30 7.60 1.46 0.72
C LEU A 30 7.70 0.32 -0.30
N ARG A 31 8.32 0.57 -1.44
CA ARG A 31 8.53 -0.44 -2.46
C ARG A 31 9.40 -1.58 -1.97
N GLY A 32 10.51 -1.26 -1.32
CA GLY A 32 11.43 -2.24 -0.75
C GLY A 32 10.78 -3.08 0.35
N SER A 33 10.10 -2.45 1.30
CA SER A 33 9.43 -3.15 2.40
C SER A 33 8.29 -4.05 1.92
N LEU A 34 7.43 -3.58 1.00
CA LEU A 34 6.41 -4.42 0.37
C LEU A 34 7.04 -5.59 -0.38
N GLY A 35 8.08 -5.33 -1.18
CA GLY A 35 8.77 -6.37 -1.93
C GLY A 35 9.35 -7.45 -1.03
N VAL A 36 10.04 -7.07 0.05
CA VAL A 36 10.58 -8.00 1.05
C VAL A 36 9.45 -8.79 1.72
N THR A 37 8.37 -8.13 2.09
CA THR A 37 7.20 -8.81 2.71
C THR A 37 6.63 -9.88 1.78
N PHE A 38 6.39 -9.56 0.52
CA PHE A 38 5.87 -10.52 -0.46
C PHE A 38 6.83 -11.69 -0.70
N VAL A 39 8.13 -11.42 -0.86
CA VAL A 39 9.13 -12.49 -1.01
C VAL A 39 9.18 -13.38 0.21
N TRP A 40 9.18 -12.80 1.40
CA TRP A 40 9.26 -13.52 2.67
C TRP A 40 8.07 -14.46 2.85
N PHE A 41 6.84 -13.95 2.74
CA PHE A 41 5.64 -14.78 2.91
C PHE A 41 5.46 -15.79 1.77
N GLY A 42 5.85 -15.46 0.56
CA GLY A 42 5.87 -16.40 -0.55
C GLY A 42 6.87 -17.54 -0.33
N ALA A 43 8.06 -17.25 0.18
CA ALA A 43 9.07 -18.25 0.49
C ALA A 43 8.62 -19.22 1.61
N LEU A 44 7.97 -18.69 2.66
CA LEU A 44 7.40 -19.52 3.73
C LEU A 44 6.34 -20.51 3.20
N LYS A 45 5.47 -20.06 2.26
CA LYS A 45 4.48 -20.93 1.61
C LYS A 45 5.15 -22.03 0.78
N LEU A 46 6.24 -21.74 0.08
CA LEU A 46 6.99 -22.74 -0.67
C LEU A 46 7.74 -23.71 0.25
N ALA A 47 8.16 -23.25 1.43
CA ALA A 47 8.78 -24.11 2.43
C ALA A 47 7.79 -25.03 3.16
N GLY A 48 6.48 -24.88 2.90
CA GLY A 48 5.44 -25.68 3.56
C GLY A 48 5.09 -25.18 4.96
N GLU A 49 5.57 -23.99 5.34
CA GLU A 49 5.22 -23.40 6.64
C GLU A 49 3.75 -22.89 6.61
N PRO A 50 3.00 -23.05 7.70
CA PRO A 50 1.59 -22.67 7.77
C PRO A 50 1.43 -21.14 7.84
N THR A 51 1.61 -20.48 6.72
CA THR A 51 1.46 -19.00 6.62
C THR A 51 0.03 -18.55 6.32
N LEU A 52 -0.76 -19.43 5.75
CA LEU A 52 -2.21 -19.31 5.60
C LEU A 52 -2.83 -20.65 5.93
N PRO A 53 -3.84 -20.74 6.79
CA PRO A 53 -4.56 -21.98 7.00
C PRO A 53 -5.12 -22.49 5.68
N ALA A 54 -4.92 -23.77 5.40
CA ALA A 54 -5.52 -24.43 4.23
C ALA A 54 -7.04 -24.23 4.19
N SER A 55 -7.67 -24.04 5.36
CA SER A 55 -9.06 -23.67 5.53
C SER A 55 -9.45 -22.35 4.83
N LEU A 56 -8.56 -21.36 4.80
CA LEU A 56 -8.80 -20.08 4.13
C LEU A 56 -8.83 -20.23 2.60
N ILE A 57 -7.92 -21.03 2.06
CA ILE A 57 -7.86 -21.31 0.61
C ILE A 57 -9.06 -22.16 0.21
N ALA A 58 -9.37 -23.19 0.98
CA ALA A 58 -10.56 -24.02 0.75
C ALA A 58 -11.87 -23.22 0.85
N ALA A 59 -11.91 -22.17 1.67
CA ALA A 59 -13.07 -21.29 1.80
C ALA A 59 -13.29 -20.40 0.57
N ILE A 60 -12.21 -19.89 -0.03
CA ILE A 60 -12.29 -18.99 -1.19
C ILE A 60 -12.37 -19.77 -2.50
N ALA A 61 -11.69 -20.91 -2.57
CA ALA A 61 -11.58 -21.72 -3.77
C ALA A 61 -11.76 -23.23 -3.46
N PRO A 62 -12.99 -23.67 -3.11
CA PRO A 62 -13.26 -25.06 -2.71
C PRO A 62 -12.96 -26.09 -3.80
N PHE A 63 -12.76 -25.64 -5.04
CA PHE A 63 -12.47 -26.50 -6.20
C PHE A 63 -10.98 -26.69 -6.45
N VAL A 64 -10.12 -26.03 -5.68
CA VAL A 64 -8.66 -26.05 -5.88
C VAL A 64 -8.01 -26.87 -4.77
N ASN A 65 -7.17 -27.84 -5.16
CA ASN A 65 -6.41 -28.62 -4.19
C ASN A 65 -5.47 -27.70 -3.39
N PRO A 66 -5.56 -27.65 -2.05
CA PRO A 66 -4.71 -26.81 -1.21
C PRO A 66 -3.21 -27.10 -1.39
N ASP A 67 -2.82 -28.36 -1.59
CA ASP A 67 -1.43 -28.79 -1.78
C ASP A 67 -0.78 -28.18 -3.02
N LEU A 68 -1.58 -27.83 -4.02
CA LEU A 68 -1.11 -27.19 -5.24
C LEU A 68 -1.26 -25.68 -5.17
N SER A 69 -2.34 -25.18 -4.59
CA SER A 69 -2.65 -23.75 -4.58
C SER A 69 -1.74 -22.96 -3.65
N VAL A 70 -1.38 -23.50 -2.49
CA VAL A 70 -0.48 -22.80 -1.56
C VAL A 70 0.89 -22.50 -2.18
N PRO A 71 1.61 -23.49 -2.78
CA PRO A 71 2.86 -23.21 -3.47
C PRO A 71 2.72 -22.27 -4.67
N LEU A 72 1.62 -22.37 -5.43
CA LEU A 72 1.37 -21.45 -6.55
C LEU A 72 1.20 -20.01 -6.09
N VAL A 73 0.42 -19.78 -5.03
CA VAL A 73 0.29 -18.46 -4.42
C VAL A 73 1.62 -17.98 -3.89
N GLY A 74 2.42 -18.85 -3.25
CA GLY A 74 3.75 -18.52 -2.77
C GLY A 74 4.70 -18.09 -3.90
N ALA A 75 4.73 -18.84 -5.01
CA ALA A 75 5.52 -18.49 -6.19
C ALA A 75 5.08 -17.15 -6.79
N PHE A 76 3.77 -16.92 -6.86
CA PHE A 76 3.21 -15.66 -7.34
C PHE A 76 3.58 -14.48 -6.44
N GLU A 77 3.54 -14.64 -5.12
CA GLU A 77 3.98 -13.62 -4.16
C GLU A 77 5.47 -13.29 -4.32
N ILE A 78 6.32 -14.31 -4.50
CA ILE A 78 7.75 -14.07 -4.77
C ILE A 78 7.93 -13.27 -6.06
N ALA A 79 7.20 -13.62 -7.11
CA ALA A 79 7.27 -12.87 -8.38
C ALA A 79 6.83 -11.41 -8.21
N LEU A 80 5.75 -11.15 -7.47
CA LEU A 80 5.30 -9.80 -7.13
C LEU A 80 6.36 -9.04 -6.31
N GLY A 81 6.90 -9.67 -5.28
CA GLY A 81 7.93 -9.08 -4.44
C GLY A 81 9.21 -8.75 -5.20
N ALA A 82 9.67 -9.67 -6.05
CA ALA A 82 10.80 -9.42 -6.95
C ALA A 82 10.53 -8.29 -7.93
N GLY A 83 9.32 -8.24 -8.52
CA GLY A 83 8.89 -7.16 -9.41
C GLY A 83 8.90 -5.80 -8.72
N LEU A 84 8.44 -5.74 -7.46
CA LEU A 84 8.50 -4.54 -6.62
C LEU A 84 9.94 -4.11 -6.36
N ILE A 85 10.83 -5.02 -5.97
CA ILE A 85 12.24 -4.71 -5.67
C ILE A 85 12.97 -4.23 -6.92
N ILE A 86 12.81 -4.92 -8.04
CA ILE A 86 13.44 -4.56 -9.32
C ILE A 86 12.86 -3.25 -9.87
N GLY A 87 11.57 -3.01 -9.66
CA GLY A 87 10.88 -1.80 -10.11
C GLY A 87 10.50 -1.82 -11.59
N ARG A 88 10.40 -3.02 -12.19
CA ARG A 88 9.93 -3.17 -13.59
C ARG A 88 8.43 -3.45 -13.59
N TRP A 89 7.76 -2.92 -14.63
CA TRP A 89 6.31 -3.10 -14.86
C TRP A 89 5.46 -2.72 -13.64
N MET A 90 5.86 -1.66 -12.95
CA MET A 90 5.22 -1.21 -11.69
C MET A 90 3.68 -1.17 -11.74
N PRO A 91 3.02 -0.64 -12.81
CA PRO A 91 1.56 -0.64 -12.84
C PRO A 91 0.96 -2.05 -12.79
N ALA A 92 1.52 -3.00 -13.53
CA ALA A 92 1.05 -4.39 -13.55
C ALA A 92 1.30 -5.09 -12.22
N VAL A 93 2.50 -4.94 -11.65
CA VAL A 93 2.88 -5.54 -10.37
C VAL A 93 2.00 -5.00 -9.23
N LEU A 94 1.79 -3.67 -9.19
CA LEU A 94 0.96 -3.05 -8.15
C LEU A 94 -0.52 -3.42 -8.31
N SER A 95 -1.02 -3.53 -9.55
CA SER A 95 -2.40 -3.98 -9.79
C SER A 95 -2.60 -5.44 -9.35
N ALA A 96 -1.64 -6.31 -9.67
CA ALA A 96 -1.70 -7.71 -9.27
C ALA A 96 -1.58 -7.87 -7.75
N ALA A 97 -0.70 -7.11 -7.09
CA ALA A 97 -0.57 -7.09 -5.63
C ALA A 97 -1.86 -6.58 -4.96
N ALA A 98 -2.45 -5.49 -5.49
CA ALA A 98 -3.71 -4.96 -4.98
C ALA A 98 -4.86 -5.98 -5.13
N LEU A 99 -4.94 -6.65 -6.27
CA LEU A 99 -5.95 -7.69 -6.52
C LEU A 99 -5.80 -8.86 -5.55
N GLN A 100 -4.57 -9.37 -5.36
CA GLN A 100 -4.30 -10.44 -4.42
C GLN A 100 -4.65 -10.05 -2.98
N LEU A 101 -4.18 -8.88 -2.52
CA LEU A 101 -4.49 -8.38 -1.18
C LEU A 101 -5.99 -8.18 -0.98
N SER A 102 -6.68 -7.62 -1.98
CA SER A 102 -8.14 -7.45 -1.94
C SER A 102 -8.87 -8.79 -1.88
N GLY A 103 -8.37 -9.80 -2.57
CA GLY A 103 -8.92 -11.16 -2.53
C GLY A 103 -8.91 -11.76 -1.14
N THR A 104 -7.95 -11.43 -0.29
CA THR A 104 -7.90 -11.94 1.10
C THR A 104 -9.07 -11.45 1.95
N PHE A 105 -9.64 -10.29 1.64
CA PHE A 105 -10.81 -9.76 2.36
C PHE A 105 -12.11 -10.52 2.08
N LEU A 106 -12.16 -11.31 0.98
CA LEU A 106 -13.31 -12.17 0.73
C LEU A 106 -13.56 -13.16 1.88
N VAL A 107 -12.52 -13.54 2.61
CA VAL A 107 -12.64 -14.43 3.77
C VAL A 107 -13.55 -13.83 4.83
N LEU A 108 -13.46 -12.54 5.09
CA LEU A 108 -14.31 -11.87 6.09
C LEU A 108 -15.79 -11.93 5.71
N LEU A 109 -16.09 -12.02 4.41
CA LEU A 109 -17.45 -12.06 3.89
C LEU A 109 -17.96 -13.50 3.70
N LEU A 110 -17.12 -14.39 3.19
CA LEU A 110 -17.50 -15.76 2.83
C LEU A 110 -17.39 -16.74 4.00
N ARG A 111 -16.48 -16.48 4.92
CA ARG A 111 -16.19 -17.34 6.07
C ARG A 111 -16.04 -16.53 7.37
N PRO A 112 -17.10 -15.86 7.81
CA PRO A 112 -17.10 -15.13 9.07
C PRO A 112 -16.83 -16.03 10.27
N ASP A 113 -17.18 -17.32 10.18
CA ASP A 113 -16.90 -18.36 11.15
C ASP A 113 -15.41 -18.60 11.39
N VAL A 114 -14.57 -18.36 10.37
CA VAL A 114 -13.11 -18.47 10.48
C VAL A 114 -12.48 -17.14 10.88
N ALA A 115 -13.05 -16.03 10.43
CA ALA A 115 -12.50 -14.69 10.64
C ALA A 115 -12.79 -14.09 12.01
N PHE A 116 -13.90 -14.50 12.65
CA PHE A 116 -14.36 -13.91 13.91
C PHE A 116 -14.56 -14.98 14.98
N VAL A 117 -14.23 -14.66 16.22
CA VAL A 117 -14.45 -15.55 17.37
C VAL A 117 -15.92 -15.50 17.74
N ASP A 118 -16.57 -16.66 17.86
CA ASP A 118 -17.98 -16.82 18.25
C ASP A 118 -18.97 -15.95 17.45
N GLY A 119 -18.63 -15.62 16.20
CA GLY A 119 -19.46 -14.78 15.35
C GLY A 119 -19.50 -13.30 15.75
N ASN A 120 -18.67 -12.87 16.69
CA ASN A 120 -18.58 -11.47 17.10
C ASN A 120 -17.64 -10.67 16.20
N PRO A 121 -18.14 -9.73 15.38
CA PRO A 121 -17.32 -8.97 14.44
C PRO A 121 -16.27 -8.07 15.09
N LEU A 122 -16.33 -7.85 16.40
CA LEU A 122 -15.33 -7.08 17.14
C LEU A 122 -14.19 -7.95 17.68
N LEU A 123 -14.36 -9.27 17.67
CA LEU A 123 -13.35 -10.23 18.12
C LEU A 123 -12.81 -11.00 16.92
N LEU A 124 -11.66 -10.55 16.41
CA LEU A 124 -10.97 -11.20 15.32
C LEU A 124 -10.29 -12.48 15.79
N SER A 125 -10.37 -13.54 14.99
CA SER A 125 -9.51 -14.70 15.11
C SER A 125 -8.09 -14.39 14.66
N VAL A 126 -7.15 -15.30 14.81
CA VAL A 126 -5.78 -15.14 14.29
C VAL A 126 -5.81 -14.94 12.78
N GLU A 127 -6.68 -15.66 12.07
CA GLU A 127 -6.90 -15.52 10.64
C GLU A 127 -7.51 -14.17 10.28
N GLY A 128 -8.50 -13.71 11.03
CA GLY A 128 -9.13 -12.42 10.86
C GLY A 128 -8.13 -11.27 11.08
N GLU A 129 -7.30 -11.34 12.12
CA GLU A 129 -6.23 -10.37 12.34
C GLU A 129 -5.25 -10.31 11.16
N TYR A 130 -4.89 -11.48 10.62
CA TYR A 130 -4.00 -11.55 9.46
C TYR A 130 -4.58 -10.84 8.25
N VAL A 131 -5.87 -11.04 7.98
CA VAL A 131 -6.56 -10.37 6.88
C VAL A 131 -6.63 -8.87 7.10
N VAL A 132 -6.98 -8.41 8.31
CA VAL A 132 -7.07 -6.97 8.61
C VAL A 132 -5.70 -6.29 8.49
N LYS A 133 -4.60 -6.95 8.87
CA LYS A 133 -3.23 -6.43 8.66
C LYS A 133 -2.93 -6.18 7.18
N ASN A 134 -3.52 -6.95 6.26
CA ASN A 134 -3.37 -6.72 4.81
C ASN A 134 -3.95 -5.38 4.34
N LEU A 135 -4.81 -4.72 5.13
CA LEU A 135 -5.29 -3.37 4.83
C LEU A 135 -4.14 -2.36 4.75
N VAL A 136 -3.14 -2.49 5.62
CA VAL A 136 -1.96 -1.62 5.62
C VAL A 136 -1.12 -1.85 4.34
N LEU A 137 -0.95 -3.12 3.95
CA LEU A 137 -0.24 -3.46 2.71
C LEU A 137 -0.99 -2.96 1.47
N LEU A 138 -2.31 -3.04 1.48
CA LEU A 138 -3.15 -2.53 0.41
C LEU A 138 -3.06 -1.00 0.30
N ALA A 139 -3.09 -0.29 1.43
CA ALA A 139 -2.93 1.16 1.46
C ALA A 139 -1.54 1.59 0.96
N ALA A 140 -0.48 0.87 1.34
CA ALA A 140 0.88 1.09 0.87
C ALA A 140 0.98 0.84 -0.66
N THR A 141 0.36 -0.24 -1.15
CA THR A 141 0.29 -0.57 -2.58
C THR A 141 -0.44 0.53 -3.36
N ALA A 142 -1.58 1.00 -2.86
CA ALA A 142 -2.34 2.09 -3.47
C ALA A 142 -1.55 3.41 -3.48
N SER A 143 -0.85 3.72 -2.39
CA SER A 143 0.03 4.90 -2.31
C SER A 143 1.14 4.86 -3.37
N LEU A 144 1.78 3.71 -3.56
CA LEU A 144 2.80 3.51 -4.60
C LEU A 144 2.21 3.61 -6.01
N ALA A 145 1.00 3.07 -6.22
CA ALA A 145 0.32 3.16 -7.51
C ALA A 145 0.03 4.63 -7.88
N LEU A 146 -0.51 5.42 -6.96
CA LEU A 146 -0.73 6.85 -7.17
C LEU A 146 0.57 7.60 -7.47
N HIS A 147 1.64 7.26 -6.75
CA HIS A 147 2.95 7.85 -6.99
C HIS A 147 3.50 7.49 -8.38
N SER A 148 3.37 6.23 -8.80
CA SER A 148 3.84 5.75 -10.11
C SER A 148 3.06 6.35 -11.29
N LEU A 149 1.79 6.72 -11.06
CA LEU A 149 0.93 7.40 -12.03
C LEU A 149 1.13 8.93 -12.04
N GLY A 150 2.03 9.46 -11.22
CA GLY A 150 2.28 10.89 -11.13
C GLY A 150 1.09 11.70 -10.56
N VAL A 151 0.17 11.02 -9.84
CA VAL A 151 -0.98 11.68 -9.22
C VAL A 151 -0.50 12.49 -8.02
N PRO A 152 -0.68 13.82 -8.02
CA PRO A 152 -0.25 14.64 -6.90
C PRO A 152 -1.08 14.31 -5.65
N PRO A 153 -0.49 14.41 -4.44
CA PRO A 153 -1.19 14.26 -3.18
C PRO A 153 -2.45 15.17 -3.13
N ALA A 154 -3.47 14.73 -2.40
CA ALA A 154 -4.75 15.45 -2.31
C ALA A 154 -4.61 16.92 -1.87
N GLU A 155 -3.64 17.21 -1.00
CA GLU A 155 -3.30 18.57 -0.57
C GLU A 155 -2.88 19.49 -1.73
N ALA A 156 -2.14 18.96 -2.71
CA ALA A 156 -1.72 19.74 -3.88
C ALA A 156 -2.90 20.01 -4.85
N ARG A 157 -3.95 19.19 -4.81
CA ARG A 157 -5.21 19.45 -5.56
C ARG A 157 -6.00 20.60 -4.96
N GLY A 158 -6.16 20.66 -3.64
CA GLY A 158 -6.90 21.73 -2.96
C GLY A 158 -6.33 23.12 -3.23
N LEU A 159 -5.00 23.24 -3.29
CA LEU A 159 -4.32 24.50 -3.57
C LEU A 159 -4.50 24.99 -5.01
N ARG A 160 -4.78 24.12 -5.97
CA ARG A 160 -5.05 24.53 -7.37
C ARG A 160 -6.45 25.11 -7.55
N PHE A 161 -7.43 24.63 -6.81
CA PHE A 161 -8.81 25.17 -6.87
C PHE A 161 -8.94 26.52 -6.16
N ALA A 162 -8.08 26.83 -5.18
CA ALA A 162 -8.07 28.10 -4.46
C ALA A 162 -7.45 29.26 -5.25
N LYS A 163 -6.82 28.99 -6.38
CA LYS A 163 -6.21 30.01 -7.24
C LYS A 163 -7.09 30.33 -8.43
N THR A 164 -8.34 30.73 -8.18
CA THR A 164 -9.19 31.37 -9.18
C THR A 164 -8.59 32.76 -9.48
N PRO A 165 -8.41 33.15 -10.73
CA PRO A 165 -7.96 34.51 -11.06
C PRO A 165 -8.99 35.48 -10.57
N LYS A 166 -8.59 36.45 -9.75
CA LYS A 166 -9.40 37.62 -9.46
C LYS A 166 -9.75 38.27 -10.81
N SER A 167 -11.01 38.31 -11.13
CA SER A 167 -11.54 39.11 -12.22
C SER A 167 -11.00 40.55 -12.07
N GLN A 168 -10.26 41.03 -13.06
CA GLN A 168 -9.90 42.41 -13.16
C GLN A 168 -11.18 43.25 -13.28
N PRO A 169 -11.32 44.33 -12.54
CA PRO A 169 -12.39 45.28 -12.80
C PRO A 169 -12.16 45.86 -14.19
N THR A 170 -13.14 45.74 -15.04
CA THR A 170 -13.23 46.52 -16.28
C THR A 170 -13.41 47.98 -15.89
N GLU A 171 -12.31 48.73 -15.95
CA GLU A 171 -12.34 50.20 -15.84
C GLU A 171 -13.05 50.70 -17.06
N GLY A 172 -14.18 51.39 -16.79
CA GLY A 172 -15.12 51.88 -17.79
C GLY A 172 -14.52 52.95 -18.67
N ALA A 173 -14.84 52.82 -19.95
CA ALA A 173 -14.73 53.89 -20.91
C ALA A 173 -15.91 54.88 -20.70
N ALA A 174 -15.55 56.11 -20.40
CA ALA A 174 -16.41 57.26 -20.59
C ALA A 174 -16.14 57.85 -21.97
#